data_8280bb3676f7083ec491922cf0716388
#
_entry.id   8280bb3676f7083ec491922cf0716388
#
_cell.length_a   1.000
_cell.length_b   1.000
_cell.length_c   1.000
_cell.angle_alpha   90.00
_cell.angle_beta   90.00
_cell.angle_gamma   90.00
#
_symmetry.space_group_name_H-M   'P 1'
#
loop_
_entity.id
_entity.type
_entity.pdbx_description
1 polymer ?
#
loop_
_entity_poly.entity_id
_entity_poly.type
_entity_poly.pdbx_seq_one_letter_code
_entity_poly.pdbx_strand_id
1 'polypeptide(L)'
;LVTILHGTNDQTSSRDPSAFAADIQTIITAVRTACPLADVLVIMPCENQRNNNVAMAAYASVVRDVCAINRVAYHNLQIDYGDKPSDYASTSPRNWFNADGIHPDPATGGGLPIVSAVLKLM
;
A
#
# COMPACT_ATOMS: atom_id res chain seq x y z
N LEU A 1 14.72 -5.49 -8.50
CA LEU A 1 13.72 -4.89 -7.61
C LEU A 1 12.45 -5.72 -7.62
N VAL A 2 11.93 -6.08 -6.44
CA VAL A 2 10.62 -6.68 -6.21
C VAL A 2 9.73 -5.68 -5.48
N THR A 3 8.56 -5.40 -6.00
CA THR A 3 7.57 -4.54 -5.34
C THR A 3 6.41 -5.38 -4.79
N ILE A 4 5.99 -5.10 -3.57
CA ILE A 4 4.87 -5.74 -2.88
C ILE A 4 3.84 -4.65 -2.59
N LEU A 5 2.69 -4.69 -3.26
CA LEU A 5 1.58 -3.77 -3.05
C LEU A 5 0.34 -4.58 -2.68
N HIS A 6 0.01 -4.61 -1.41
CA HIS A 6 -1.10 -5.38 -0.84
C HIS A 6 -1.77 -4.62 0.32
N GLY A 7 -2.96 -5.07 0.72
CA GLY A 7 -3.65 -4.61 1.93
C GLY A 7 -5.07 -4.12 1.70
N THR A 8 -5.45 -3.69 0.49
CA THR A 8 -6.81 -3.16 0.23
C THR A 8 -7.89 -4.21 0.48
N ASN A 9 -7.69 -5.44 0.02
CA ASN A 9 -8.66 -6.53 0.23
C ASN A 9 -8.67 -7.00 1.69
N ASP A 10 -7.51 -7.01 2.34
CA ASP A 10 -7.38 -7.37 3.76
C ASP A 10 -8.14 -6.37 4.62
N GLN A 11 -8.01 -5.08 4.34
CA GLN A 11 -8.79 -4.03 4.99
C GLN A 11 -10.29 -4.22 4.76
N THR A 12 -10.72 -4.45 3.53
CA THR A 12 -12.14 -4.63 3.19
C THR A 12 -12.74 -5.84 3.90
N SER A 13 -11.96 -6.90 4.09
CA SER A 13 -12.38 -8.10 4.84
C SER A 13 -12.21 -7.99 6.36
N SER A 14 -11.74 -6.83 6.86
CA SER A 14 -11.45 -6.58 8.27
C SER A 14 -10.47 -7.61 8.87
N ARG A 15 -9.51 -8.06 8.09
CA ARG A 15 -8.47 -8.98 8.55
C ARG A 15 -7.66 -8.33 9.68
N ASP A 16 -7.22 -9.13 10.64
CA ASP A 16 -6.36 -8.63 11.72
C ASP A 16 -5.04 -8.08 11.16
N PRO A 17 -4.65 -6.83 11.50
CA PRO A 17 -3.42 -6.22 10.99
C PRO A 17 -2.15 -6.99 11.33
N SER A 18 -2.09 -7.66 12.49
CA SER A 18 -0.91 -8.45 12.89
C SER A 18 -0.81 -9.73 12.06
N ALA A 19 -1.92 -10.37 11.72
CA ALA A 19 -1.94 -11.51 10.82
C ALA A 19 -1.52 -11.10 9.40
N PHE A 20 -1.98 -9.95 8.92
CA PHE A 20 -1.53 -9.40 7.64
C PHE A 20 -0.03 -9.11 7.63
N ALA A 21 0.51 -8.51 8.70
CA ALA A 21 1.94 -8.24 8.82
C ALA A 21 2.77 -9.53 8.79
N ALA A 22 2.29 -10.62 9.40
CA ALA A 22 2.94 -11.93 9.34
C ALA A 22 3.01 -12.50 7.92
N ASP A 23 1.97 -12.27 7.11
CA ASP A 23 2.01 -12.66 5.70
C ASP A 23 3.01 -11.83 4.89
N ILE A 24 3.07 -10.51 5.11
CA ILE A 24 4.10 -9.66 4.49
C ILE A 24 5.50 -10.13 4.87
N GLN A 25 5.73 -10.49 6.13
CA GLN A 25 6.99 -11.09 6.58
C GLN A 25 7.30 -12.38 5.80
N THR A 26 6.31 -13.23 5.61
CA THR A 26 6.45 -14.49 4.87
C THR A 26 6.82 -14.24 3.40
N ILE A 27 6.18 -13.28 2.76
CA ILE A 27 6.48 -12.89 1.37
C ILE A 27 7.91 -12.35 1.27
N ILE A 28 8.32 -11.44 2.16
CA ILE A 28 9.69 -10.90 2.17
C ILE A 28 10.72 -12.04 2.32
N THR A 29 10.47 -12.98 3.23
CA THR A 29 11.35 -14.12 3.45
C THR A 29 11.46 -15.01 2.21
N ALA A 30 10.33 -15.29 1.55
CA ALA A 30 10.31 -16.09 0.32
C ALA A 30 11.07 -15.38 -0.82
N VAL A 31 10.87 -14.08 -1.00
CA VAL A 31 11.61 -13.29 -2.00
C VAL A 31 13.11 -13.34 -1.75
N ARG A 32 13.55 -13.13 -0.50
CA ARG A 32 14.98 -13.16 -0.16
C ARG A 32 15.60 -14.55 -0.30
N THR A 33 14.83 -15.59 -0.07
CA THR A 33 15.28 -16.97 -0.29
C THR A 33 15.46 -17.27 -1.77
N ALA A 34 14.49 -16.87 -2.60
CA ALA A 34 14.52 -17.12 -4.04
C ALA A 34 15.48 -16.17 -4.79
N CYS A 35 15.60 -14.92 -4.34
CA CYS A 35 16.36 -13.86 -4.99
C CYS A 35 17.16 -13.04 -3.96
N PRO A 36 18.26 -13.59 -3.40
CA PRO A 36 18.98 -12.98 -2.28
C PRO A 36 19.52 -11.57 -2.54
N LEU A 37 19.77 -11.24 -3.80
CA LEU A 37 20.30 -9.93 -4.22
C LEU A 37 19.20 -8.95 -4.67
N ALA A 38 17.93 -9.32 -4.57
CA ALA A 38 16.85 -8.44 -4.97
C ALA A 38 16.60 -7.34 -3.93
N ASP A 39 16.53 -6.10 -4.39
CA ASP A 39 15.93 -5.05 -3.58
C ASP A 39 14.42 -5.28 -3.46
N VAL A 40 13.88 -5.04 -2.27
CA VAL A 40 12.45 -5.20 -1.97
C VAL A 40 11.87 -3.87 -1.54
N LEU A 41 10.75 -3.49 -2.14
CA LEU A 41 9.93 -2.36 -1.74
C LEU A 41 8.53 -2.85 -1.36
N VAL A 42 8.11 -2.58 -0.14
CA VAL A 42 6.73 -2.76 0.30
C VAL A 42 6.00 -1.43 0.19
N ILE A 43 4.88 -1.43 -0.52
CA ILE A 43 4.02 -0.26 -0.70
C ILE A 43 2.69 -0.54 -0.02
N MET A 44 2.34 0.28 0.97
CA MET A 44 1.01 0.24 1.57
C MET A 44 0.05 1.12 0.80
N PRO A 45 -1.15 0.61 0.45
CA PRO A 45 -2.18 1.40 -0.22
C PRO A 45 -2.69 2.54 0.66
N CYS A 46 -3.34 3.52 0.03
CA CYS A 46 -4.11 4.51 0.74
C CYS A 46 -5.44 3.93 1.25
N GLU A 47 -6.13 4.68 2.11
CA GLU A 47 -7.48 4.34 2.55
C GLU A 47 -8.42 4.27 1.35
N ASN A 48 -9.26 3.24 1.25
CA ASN A 48 -10.30 3.19 0.23
C ASN A 48 -11.58 3.89 0.71
N GLN A 49 -12.52 4.13 -0.21
CA GLN A 49 -13.77 4.85 0.10
C GLN A 49 -14.86 3.97 0.73
N ARG A 50 -14.59 2.71 1.00
CA ARG A 50 -15.51 1.81 1.68
C ARG A 50 -15.51 2.09 3.18
N ASN A 51 -16.63 1.79 3.81
CA ASN A 51 -16.74 1.87 5.27
C ASN A 51 -16.06 0.64 5.91
N ASN A 52 -14.76 0.77 6.16
CA ASN A 52 -13.95 -0.31 6.72
C ASN A 52 -13.95 -0.26 8.26
N ASN A 53 -13.98 -1.42 8.90
CA ASN A 53 -13.91 -1.52 10.36
C ASN A 53 -12.50 -1.21 10.91
N VAL A 54 -11.48 -1.42 10.10
CA VAL A 54 -10.07 -1.18 10.46
C VAL A 54 -9.46 -0.18 9.47
N ALA A 55 -8.92 0.92 9.97
CA ALA A 55 -8.27 1.91 9.14
C ALA A 55 -6.98 1.37 8.51
N MET A 56 -6.68 1.75 7.26
CA MET A 56 -5.44 1.37 6.57
C MET A 56 -4.19 1.77 7.36
N ALA A 57 -4.25 2.84 8.13
CA ALA A 57 -3.15 3.27 9.01
C ALA A 57 -2.73 2.21 10.03
N ALA A 58 -3.65 1.37 10.51
CA ALA A 58 -3.31 0.27 11.42
C ALA A 58 -2.43 -0.79 10.72
N TYR A 59 -2.80 -1.18 9.50
CA TYR A 59 -1.99 -2.10 8.68
C TYR A 59 -0.63 -1.48 8.33
N ALA A 60 -0.62 -0.21 7.91
CA ALA A 60 0.59 0.50 7.54
C ALA A 60 1.60 0.58 8.72
N SER A 61 1.11 0.75 9.94
CA SER A 61 1.96 0.80 11.14
C SER A 61 2.69 -0.53 11.37
N VAL A 62 1.97 -1.65 11.41
CA VAL A 62 2.59 -2.98 11.69
C VAL A 62 3.48 -3.44 10.54
N VAL A 63 3.13 -3.13 9.29
CA VAL A 63 3.98 -3.46 8.12
C VAL A 63 5.24 -2.63 8.09
N ARG A 64 5.19 -1.36 8.47
CA ARG A 64 6.39 -0.51 8.61
C ARG A 64 7.41 -1.16 9.56
N ASP A 65 6.95 -1.69 10.68
CA ASP A 65 7.82 -2.33 11.66
C ASP A 65 8.42 -3.63 11.12
N VAL A 66 7.66 -4.44 10.38
CA VAL A 66 8.18 -5.60 9.64
C VAL A 66 9.25 -5.19 8.64
N CYS A 67 9.02 -4.13 7.86
CA CYS A 67 9.99 -3.62 6.89
C CYS A 67 11.29 -3.15 7.55
N ALA A 68 11.19 -2.44 8.67
CA ALA A 68 12.35 -1.98 9.44
C ALA A 68 13.19 -3.14 9.97
N ILE A 69 12.57 -4.17 10.54
CA ILE A 69 13.25 -5.38 11.04
C ILE A 69 13.97 -6.10 9.90
N ASN A 70 13.36 -6.21 8.74
CA ASN A 70 13.90 -6.90 7.57
C ASN A 70 14.82 -6.03 6.71
N ARG A 71 15.00 -4.74 7.03
CA ARG A 71 15.79 -3.78 6.23
C ARG A 71 15.35 -3.78 4.77
N VAL A 72 14.03 -3.72 4.54
CA VAL A 72 13.44 -3.52 3.21
C VAL A 72 12.84 -2.13 3.11
N ALA A 73 12.80 -1.58 1.90
CA ALA A 73 12.22 -0.28 1.66
C ALA A 73 10.70 -0.31 1.91
N TYR A 74 10.18 0.77 2.47
CA TYR A 74 8.77 0.93 2.78
C TYR A 74 8.25 2.27 2.26
N HIS A 75 7.06 2.25 1.67
CA HIS A 75 6.36 3.46 1.26
C HIS A 75 4.87 3.36 1.62
N ASN A 76 4.32 4.44 2.17
CA ASN A 76 2.90 4.54 2.49
C ASN A 76 2.23 5.54 1.55
N LEU A 77 1.37 5.07 0.66
CA LEU A 77 0.67 5.89 -0.32
C LEU A 77 -0.30 6.91 0.31
N GLN A 78 -0.69 6.76 1.57
CA GLN A 78 -1.49 7.78 2.25
C GLN A 78 -0.77 9.14 2.28
N ILE A 79 0.57 9.15 2.29
CA ILE A 79 1.36 10.39 2.24
C ILE A 79 1.15 11.13 0.91
N ASP A 80 1.03 10.41 -0.19
CA ASP A 80 0.92 11.00 -1.53
C ASP A 80 -0.54 11.29 -1.91
N TYR A 81 -1.48 10.42 -1.52
CA TYR A 81 -2.90 10.58 -1.85
C TYR A 81 -3.61 11.57 -0.92
N GLY A 82 -3.27 11.60 0.35
CA GLY A 82 -3.93 12.36 1.40
C GLY A 82 -4.50 11.47 2.49
N ASP A 83 -4.86 12.08 3.62
CA ASP A 83 -5.30 11.37 4.82
C ASP A 83 -6.74 10.84 4.73
N LYS A 84 -7.54 11.38 3.82
CA LYS A 84 -8.98 11.08 3.73
C LYS A 84 -9.36 10.61 2.34
N PRO A 85 -10.23 9.60 2.23
CA PRO A 85 -10.77 9.16 0.95
C PRO A 85 -11.41 10.27 0.12
N SER A 86 -12.02 11.28 0.78
CA SER A 86 -12.59 12.46 0.12
C SER A 86 -11.57 13.29 -0.67
N ASP A 87 -10.28 13.19 -0.33
CA ASP A 87 -9.26 14.02 -0.97
C ASP A 87 -8.89 13.54 -2.37
N TYR A 88 -9.12 12.26 -2.64
CA TYR A 88 -8.78 11.60 -3.91
C TYR A 88 -9.92 10.83 -4.57
N ALA A 89 -11.13 10.93 -4.03
CA ALA A 89 -12.33 10.31 -4.58
C ALA A 89 -12.59 10.71 -6.04
N SER A 90 -13.34 9.91 -6.78
CA SER A 90 -13.77 10.23 -8.15
C SER A 90 -14.59 11.53 -8.24
N THR A 91 -15.17 11.98 -7.12
CA THR A 91 -15.91 13.23 -7.00
C THR A 91 -15.07 14.40 -6.46
N SER A 92 -13.82 14.16 -6.08
CA SER A 92 -12.91 15.20 -5.61
C SER A 92 -12.26 15.95 -6.77
N PRO A 93 -11.67 17.14 -6.52
CA PRO A 93 -10.92 17.86 -7.55
C PRO A 93 -9.74 17.05 -8.13
N ARG A 94 -9.18 16.12 -7.36
CA ARG A 94 -8.10 15.25 -7.86
C ARG A 94 -8.61 14.13 -8.75
N ASN A 95 -9.80 13.59 -8.46
CA ASN A 95 -10.42 12.50 -9.22
C ASN A 95 -9.46 11.33 -9.52
N TRP A 96 -8.70 10.90 -8.52
CA TRP A 96 -7.65 9.88 -8.70
C TRP A 96 -8.14 8.44 -8.57
N PHE A 97 -9.39 8.25 -8.19
CA PHE A 97 -9.99 6.92 -8.02
C PHE A 97 -11.14 6.71 -8.99
N ASN A 98 -11.31 5.47 -9.44
CA ASN A 98 -12.50 5.04 -10.15
C ASN A 98 -13.75 5.21 -9.29
N ALA A 99 -14.92 5.18 -9.93
CA ALA A 99 -16.21 5.29 -9.25
C ALA A 99 -16.46 4.18 -8.21
N ASP A 100 -15.69 3.08 -8.25
CA ASP A 100 -15.75 2.00 -7.24
C ASP A 100 -15.14 2.39 -5.89
N GLY A 101 -14.38 3.50 -5.84
CA GLY A 101 -13.75 4.01 -4.64
C GLY A 101 -12.59 3.15 -4.10
N ILE A 102 -12.08 2.21 -4.89
CA ILE A 102 -11.04 1.27 -4.49
C ILE A 102 -9.81 1.36 -5.38
N HIS A 103 -10.02 1.41 -6.69
CA HIS A 103 -8.93 1.35 -7.65
C HIS A 103 -8.51 2.73 -8.12
N PRO A 104 -7.20 3.05 -8.06
CA PRO A 104 -6.67 4.26 -8.67
C PRO A 104 -6.99 4.29 -10.17
N ASP A 105 -7.42 5.45 -10.66
CA ASP A 105 -7.70 5.65 -12.07
C ASP A 105 -6.45 6.16 -12.81
N PRO A 106 -5.83 5.36 -13.67
CA PRO A 106 -4.64 5.78 -14.39
C PRO A 106 -4.92 6.91 -15.39
N ALA A 107 -6.15 7.04 -15.89
CA ALA A 107 -6.52 8.08 -16.84
C ALA A 107 -6.54 9.49 -16.21
N THR A 108 -6.80 9.56 -14.90
CA THR A 108 -6.82 10.83 -14.16
C THR A 108 -5.56 11.08 -13.34
N GLY A 109 -4.55 10.22 -13.46
CA GLY A 109 -3.29 10.34 -12.75
C GLY A 109 -3.22 9.58 -11.41
N GLY A 110 -4.24 8.80 -11.06
CA GLY A 110 -4.28 8.02 -9.82
C GLY A 110 -3.15 7.01 -9.67
N GLY A 111 -2.54 6.56 -10.77
CA GLY A 111 -1.37 5.68 -10.73
C GLY A 111 -0.04 6.40 -10.44
N LEU A 112 0.02 7.72 -10.56
CA LEU A 112 1.27 8.48 -10.43
C LEU A 112 1.96 8.32 -9.07
N PRO A 113 1.27 8.33 -7.91
CA PRO A 113 1.90 8.10 -6.63
C PRO A 113 2.61 6.74 -6.53
N ILE A 114 2.02 5.68 -7.11
CA ILE A 114 2.61 4.33 -7.13
C ILE A 114 3.89 4.34 -7.96
N VAL A 115 3.84 4.92 -9.16
CA VAL A 115 5.03 5.04 -10.04
C VAL A 115 6.12 5.87 -9.35
N SER A 116 5.76 6.99 -8.73
CA SER A 116 6.70 7.84 -8.00
C SER A 116 7.38 7.08 -6.84
N ALA A 117 6.63 6.26 -6.09
CA ALA A 117 7.18 5.45 -5.01
C ALA A 117 8.26 4.48 -5.52
N VAL A 118 8.03 3.84 -6.66
CA VAL A 118 9.00 2.92 -7.29
C VAL A 118 10.23 3.68 -7.80
N LEU A 119 10.03 4.82 -8.49
CA LEU A 119 11.14 5.60 -9.07
C LEU A 119 12.06 6.22 -8.02
N LYS A 120 11.58 6.51 -6.82
CA LYS A 120 12.43 7.04 -5.72
C LYS A 120 13.50 6.05 -5.24
N LEU A 121 13.39 4.79 -5.61
CA LEU A 121 14.36 3.73 -5.24
C LEU A 121 15.33 3.35 -6.37
N MET A 122 15.13 3.85 -7.57
CA MET A 122 16.01 3.64 -8.72
C MET A 122 17.06 4.73 -8.81
#